data_3997bac349e899c73eab61472b679c6e
#
_entry.id   3997bac349e899c73eab61472b679c6e
#
_cell.length_a   1.000
_cell.length_b   1.000
_cell.length_c   1.000
_cell.angle_alpha   90.00
_cell.angle_beta   90.00
_cell.angle_gamma   90.00
#
_symmetry.space_group_name_H-M   'P 1'
#
loop_
_entity.id
_entity.type
_entity.pdbx_description
1 polymer ?
#
loop_
_entity_poly.entity_id
_entity_poly.type
_entity_poly.pdbx_seq_one_letter_code
_entity_poly.pdbx_strand_id
1 'polypeptide(L)'
;MNYREVLRLLALNDEHFAEECVTGVADESLRLHPKTLALVRVGVLVAVGGVVPSYGAEVDAAFSAGATADEIVEVLVSVVPVVGLPSVVAAAPRLAMALGYDIDDALERQSVE
;
A
#
# COMPACT_ATOMS: atom_id res chain seq x y z
N MET A 1 -20.77 -6.56 10.89
CA MET A 1 -21.27 -5.18 11.09
C MET A 1 -21.58 -4.57 9.73
N ASN A 2 -22.63 -3.74 9.67
CA ASN A 2 -22.92 -2.99 8.46
C ASN A 2 -22.08 -1.69 8.42
N TYR A 3 -22.06 -1.03 7.27
CA TYR A 3 -21.23 0.15 7.07
C TYR A 3 -21.58 1.30 8.01
N ARG A 4 -22.84 1.46 8.36
CA ARG A 4 -23.31 2.54 9.25
C ARG A 4 -22.76 2.36 10.66
N GLU A 5 -22.75 1.14 11.14
CA GLU A 5 -22.21 0.81 12.46
C GLU A 5 -20.69 1.02 12.49
N VAL A 6 -19.99 0.56 11.46
CA VAL A 6 -18.54 0.75 11.35
C VAL A 6 -18.19 2.24 11.33
N LEU A 7 -18.91 3.03 10.52
CA LEU A 7 -18.69 4.48 10.46
C LEU A 7 -18.92 5.15 11.81
N ARG A 8 -19.97 4.71 12.52
CA ARG A 8 -20.29 5.24 13.85
C ARG A 8 -19.16 4.96 14.84
N LEU A 9 -18.70 3.72 14.88
CA LEU A 9 -17.62 3.32 15.80
C LEU A 9 -16.32 4.06 15.50
N LEU A 10 -15.98 4.24 14.21
CA LEU A 10 -14.80 4.99 13.81
C LEU A 10 -14.93 6.47 14.18
N ALA A 11 -16.07 7.09 13.88
CA ALA A 11 -16.30 8.50 14.15
C ALA A 11 -16.28 8.82 15.64
N LEU A 12 -16.76 7.90 16.47
CA LEU A 12 -16.75 8.03 17.93
C LEU A 12 -15.43 7.63 18.57
N ASN A 13 -14.50 7.12 17.76
CA ASN A 13 -13.23 6.59 18.26
C ASN A 13 -13.46 5.54 19.35
N ASP A 14 -14.36 4.59 19.09
CA ASP A 14 -14.66 3.52 20.04
C ASP A 14 -13.38 2.78 20.41
N GLU A 15 -13.06 2.72 21.69
CA GLU A 15 -11.79 2.22 22.18
C GLU A 15 -11.53 0.77 21.79
N HIS A 16 -12.54 -0.09 21.98
CA HIS A 16 -12.41 -1.51 21.66
C HIS A 16 -12.25 -1.75 20.16
N PHE A 17 -13.06 -1.07 19.35
CA PHE A 17 -12.97 -1.20 17.90
C PHE A 17 -11.66 -0.61 17.37
N ALA A 18 -11.21 0.52 17.91
CA ALA A 18 -9.92 1.11 17.55
C ALA A 18 -8.76 0.14 17.82
N GLU A 19 -8.79 -0.55 18.95
CA GLU A 19 -7.78 -1.55 19.30
C GLU A 19 -7.78 -2.71 18.31
N GLU A 20 -8.95 -3.20 17.92
CA GLU A 20 -9.06 -4.26 16.91
C GLU A 20 -8.51 -3.82 15.56
N CYS A 21 -8.71 -2.56 15.18
CA CYS A 21 -8.17 -2.00 13.94
C CYS A 21 -6.64 -1.92 13.98
N VAL A 22 -6.10 -1.41 15.08
CA VAL A 22 -4.64 -1.22 15.24
C VAL A 22 -3.90 -2.55 15.26
N THR A 23 -4.46 -3.55 15.93
CA THR A 23 -3.85 -4.88 16.05
C THR A 23 -4.01 -5.76 14.82
N GLY A 24 -4.88 -5.37 13.89
CA GLY A 24 -5.19 -6.16 12.70
C GLY A 24 -6.26 -7.23 12.93
N VAL A 25 -6.80 -7.36 14.13
CA VAL A 25 -7.89 -8.32 14.43
C VAL A 25 -9.12 -8.02 13.57
N ALA A 26 -9.41 -6.75 13.34
CA ALA A 26 -10.54 -6.34 12.50
C ALA A 26 -10.41 -6.81 11.05
N ASP A 27 -9.20 -7.09 10.57
CA ASP A 27 -8.96 -7.54 9.19
C ASP A 27 -9.71 -8.84 8.87
N GLU A 28 -9.87 -9.71 9.86
CA GLU A 28 -10.55 -11.00 9.68
C GLU A 28 -12.02 -10.85 9.30
N SER A 29 -12.64 -9.74 9.64
CA SER A 29 -14.06 -9.48 9.32
C SER A 29 -14.25 -8.62 8.08
N LEU A 30 -13.17 -8.20 7.42
CA LEU A 30 -13.25 -7.37 6.22
C LEU A 30 -13.75 -8.19 5.03
N ARG A 31 -14.61 -7.55 4.22
CA ARG A 31 -15.14 -8.15 3.00
C ARG A 31 -14.28 -7.86 1.77
N LEU A 32 -13.31 -6.98 1.91
CA LEU A 32 -12.37 -6.69 0.83
C LEU A 32 -11.52 -7.94 0.56
N HIS A 33 -11.35 -8.25 -0.72
CA HIS A 33 -10.46 -9.33 -1.12
C HIS A 33 -9.04 -9.03 -0.59
N PRO A 34 -8.30 -10.04 -0.10
CA PRO A 34 -6.93 -9.82 0.39
C PRO A 34 -6.01 -9.07 -0.58
N LYS A 35 -6.14 -9.33 -1.87
CA LYS A 35 -5.40 -8.61 -2.91
C LYS A 35 -5.75 -7.13 -2.92
N THR A 36 -7.03 -6.81 -2.88
CA THR A 36 -7.52 -5.42 -2.83
C THR A 36 -6.99 -4.71 -1.59
N LEU A 37 -7.06 -5.39 -0.45
CA LEU A 37 -6.57 -4.84 0.82
C LEU A 37 -5.09 -4.49 0.75
N ALA A 38 -4.25 -5.39 0.24
CA ALA A 38 -2.82 -5.17 0.10
C ALA A 38 -2.52 -4.02 -0.86
N LEU A 39 -3.22 -3.95 -2.01
CA LEU A 39 -3.03 -2.87 -2.98
C LEU A 39 -3.45 -1.50 -2.40
N VAL A 40 -4.54 -1.44 -1.66
CA VAL A 40 -4.96 -0.22 -0.95
C VAL A 40 -3.86 0.23 0.01
N ARG A 41 -3.27 -0.69 0.75
CA ARG A 41 -2.22 -0.37 1.72
C ARG A 41 -0.94 0.11 1.06
N VAL A 42 -0.59 -0.42 -0.10
CA VAL A 42 0.51 0.13 -0.91
C VAL A 42 0.25 1.60 -1.25
N GLY A 43 -0.96 1.92 -1.70
CA GLY A 43 -1.35 3.29 -2.01
C GLY A 43 -1.27 4.23 -0.81
N VAL A 44 -1.67 3.74 0.37
CA VAL A 44 -1.58 4.52 1.61
C VAL A 44 -0.12 4.81 1.97
N LEU A 45 0.78 3.84 1.80
CA LEU A 45 2.21 4.04 2.05
C LEU A 45 2.80 5.14 1.15
N VAL A 46 2.33 5.23 -0.09
CA VAL A 46 2.73 6.33 -0.99
C VAL A 46 2.31 7.68 -0.41
N ALA A 47 1.09 7.76 0.09
CA ALA A 47 0.53 9.00 0.63
C ALA A 47 1.23 9.45 1.92
N VAL A 48 1.56 8.51 2.82
CA VAL A 48 2.15 8.84 4.13
C VAL A 48 3.68 8.80 4.13
N GLY A 49 4.31 8.40 3.04
CA GLY A 49 5.77 8.34 2.95
C GLY A 49 6.37 7.11 3.61
N GLY A 50 5.83 5.94 3.34
CA GLY A 50 6.33 4.68 3.91
C GLY A 50 7.80 4.40 3.61
N VAL A 51 8.44 3.64 4.49
CA VAL A 51 9.82 3.19 4.33
C VAL A 51 9.89 1.84 3.61
N VAL A 52 11.05 1.47 3.09
CA VAL A 52 11.23 0.24 2.30
C VAL A 52 10.70 -1.01 2.98
N PRO A 53 10.99 -1.29 4.27
CA PRO A 53 10.44 -2.49 4.93
C PRO A 53 8.91 -2.54 4.97
N SER A 54 8.25 -1.38 5.09
CA SER A 54 6.78 -1.31 5.05
C SER A 54 6.24 -1.68 3.68
N TYR A 55 6.88 -1.19 2.61
CA TYR A 55 6.54 -1.60 1.25
C TYR A 55 6.77 -3.09 1.07
N GLY A 56 7.87 -3.63 1.60
CA GLY A 56 8.18 -5.06 1.51
C GLY A 56 7.07 -5.93 2.10
N ALA A 57 6.56 -5.56 3.27
CA ALA A 57 5.47 -6.30 3.91
C ALA A 57 4.20 -6.31 3.06
N GLU A 58 3.82 -5.16 2.51
CA GLU A 58 2.60 -5.08 1.69
C GLU A 58 2.77 -5.71 0.31
N VAL A 59 3.97 -5.63 -0.27
CA VAL A 59 4.29 -6.32 -1.53
C VAL A 59 4.18 -7.83 -1.34
N ASP A 60 4.73 -8.38 -0.26
CA ASP A 60 4.64 -9.81 0.04
C ASP A 60 3.18 -10.23 0.23
N ALA A 61 2.39 -9.44 0.94
CA ALA A 61 0.96 -9.70 1.12
C ALA A 61 0.21 -9.67 -0.22
N ALA A 62 0.54 -8.73 -1.08
CA ALA A 62 -0.08 -8.60 -2.40
C ALA A 62 0.23 -9.82 -3.27
N PHE A 63 1.48 -10.24 -3.37
CA PHE A 63 1.87 -11.43 -4.11
C PHE A 63 1.20 -12.70 -3.56
N SER A 64 1.18 -12.84 -2.24
CA SER A 64 0.50 -13.98 -1.59
C SER A 64 -0.98 -14.03 -1.91
N ALA A 65 -1.60 -12.88 -2.16
CA ALA A 65 -3.01 -12.77 -2.52
C ALA A 65 -3.27 -12.83 -4.03
N GLY A 66 -2.23 -13.05 -4.83
CA GLY A 66 -2.35 -13.22 -6.28
C GLY A 66 -2.14 -11.97 -7.13
N ALA A 67 -1.65 -10.88 -6.54
CA ALA A 67 -1.33 -9.69 -7.32
C ALA A 67 -0.08 -9.91 -8.17
N THR A 68 -0.03 -9.25 -9.32
CA THR A 68 1.16 -9.20 -10.16
C THR A 68 1.99 -7.97 -9.84
N ALA A 69 3.27 -7.98 -10.23
CA ALA A 69 4.12 -6.80 -10.09
C ALA A 69 3.54 -5.60 -10.86
N ASP A 70 2.97 -5.84 -12.03
CA ASP A 70 2.33 -4.79 -12.82
C ASP A 70 1.17 -4.14 -12.06
N GLU A 71 0.33 -4.95 -11.43
CA GLU A 71 -0.79 -4.43 -10.63
C GLU A 71 -0.30 -3.58 -9.45
N ILE A 72 0.76 -4.02 -8.80
CA ILE A 72 1.35 -3.29 -7.66
C ILE A 72 1.89 -1.93 -8.12
N VAL A 73 2.62 -1.90 -9.24
CA VAL A 73 3.18 -0.66 -9.78
C VAL A 73 2.08 0.26 -10.31
N GLU A 74 1.01 -0.29 -10.88
CA GLU A 74 -0.14 0.50 -11.33
C GLU A 74 -0.83 1.26 -10.19
N VAL A 75 -0.69 0.80 -8.94
CA VAL A 75 -1.17 1.55 -7.77
C VAL A 75 -0.52 2.93 -7.73
N LEU A 76 0.79 3.02 -8.01
CA LEU A 76 1.48 4.31 -8.02
C LEU A 76 0.88 5.26 -9.04
N VAL A 77 0.62 4.76 -10.24
CA VAL A 77 -0.01 5.56 -11.29
C VAL A 77 -1.39 6.01 -10.88
N SER A 78 -2.17 5.11 -10.31
CA SER A 78 -3.56 5.36 -9.96
C SER A 78 -3.75 6.40 -8.86
N VAL A 79 -2.77 6.55 -7.95
CA VAL A 79 -2.88 7.49 -6.83
C VAL A 79 -2.36 8.89 -7.16
N VAL A 80 -1.68 9.08 -8.30
CA VAL A 80 -1.14 10.39 -8.70
C VAL A 80 -2.17 11.51 -8.62
N PRO A 81 -3.38 11.36 -9.17
CA PRO A 81 -4.38 12.44 -9.12
C PRO A 81 -4.82 12.83 -7.71
N VAL A 82 -4.66 11.94 -6.75
CA VAL A 82 -5.11 12.15 -5.36
C VAL A 82 -3.97 12.64 -4.48
N VAL A 83 -2.82 11.99 -4.59
CA VAL A 83 -1.67 12.19 -3.69
C VAL A 83 -0.73 13.28 -4.22
N GLY A 84 -0.66 13.43 -5.53
CA GLY A 84 0.27 14.33 -6.20
C GLY A 84 1.52 13.64 -6.68
N LEU A 85 2.08 14.14 -7.76
CA LEU A 85 3.25 13.56 -8.42
C LEU A 85 4.50 13.50 -7.53
N PRO A 86 4.85 14.56 -6.75
CA PRO A 86 6.06 14.51 -5.93
C PRO A 86 6.11 13.34 -4.95
N SER A 87 4.98 13.00 -4.32
CA SER A 87 4.91 11.88 -3.39
C SER A 87 5.10 10.54 -4.11
N VAL A 88 4.56 10.41 -5.31
CA VAL A 88 4.70 9.19 -6.13
C VAL A 88 6.14 9.05 -6.63
N VAL A 89 6.77 10.13 -7.06
CA VAL A 89 8.17 10.14 -7.49
C VAL A 89 9.09 9.69 -6.33
N ALA A 90 8.82 10.16 -5.12
CA ALA A 90 9.58 9.75 -3.95
C ALA A 90 9.35 8.27 -3.58
N ALA A 91 8.15 7.77 -3.80
CA ALA A 91 7.78 6.38 -3.47
C ALA A 91 8.34 5.36 -4.47
N ALA A 92 8.49 5.73 -5.74
CA ALA A 92 8.84 4.79 -6.80
C ALA A 92 10.14 4.01 -6.54
N PRO A 93 11.27 4.64 -6.15
CA PRO A 93 12.49 3.88 -5.86
C PRO A 93 12.34 2.96 -4.64
N ARG A 94 11.54 3.36 -3.65
CA ARG A 94 11.29 2.53 -2.45
C ARG A 94 10.50 1.28 -2.79
N LEU A 95 9.46 1.43 -3.59
CA LEU A 95 8.68 0.29 -4.08
C LEU A 95 9.54 -0.59 -4.99
N ALA A 96 10.35 0.00 -5.86
CA ALA A 96 11.26 -0.75 -6.73
C ALA A 96 12.20 -1.64 -5.93
N MET A 97 12.77 -1.13 -4.84
CA MET A 97 13.63 -1.94 -3.94
C MET A 97 12.85 -3.08 -3.31
N ALA A 98 11.62 -2.83 -2.88
CA ALA A 98 10.76 -3.87 -2.31
C ALA A 98 10.43 -4.97 -3.32
N LEU A 99 10.38 -4.63 -4.60
CA LEU A 99 10.15 -5.57 -5.70
C LEU A 99 11.43 -6.25 -6.19
N GLY A 100 12.58 -5.86 -5.65
CA GLY A 100 13.86 -6.40 -6.08
C GLY A 100 14.41 -5.78 -7.37
N TYR A 101 13.90 -4.61 -7.79
CA TYR A 101 14.35 -3.91 -8.97
C TYR A 101 15.20 -2.69 -8.56
N ASP A 102 16.47 -2.70 -8.94
CA ASP A 102 17.36 -1.58 -8.66
C ASP A 102 17.23 -0.52 -9.76
N ILE A 103 16.45 0.51 -9.49
CA ILE A 103 16.16 1.57 -10.45
C ILE A 103 17.38 2.44 -10.69
N ASP A 104 18.25 2.64 -9.69
CA ASP A 104 19.46 3.44 -9.83
C ASP A 104 20.44 2.73 -10.76
N ASP A 105 20.62 1.42 -10.63
CA ASP A 105 21.44 0.62 -11.53
C ASP A 105 20.89 0.66 -12.97
N ALA A 106 19.57 0.57 -13.12
CA ALA A 106 18.93 0.66 -14.43
C ALA A 106 19.15 2.02 -15.09
N LEU A 107 19.10 3.10 -14.32
CA LEU A 107 19.37 4.46 -14.84
C LEU A 107 20.85 4.64 -15.22
N GLU A 108 21.76 4.08 -14.46
CA GLU A 108 23.18 4.10 -14.80
C GLU A 108 23.46 3.36 -16.10
N ARG A 109 22.84 2.21 -16.32
CA ARG A 109 22.98 1.47 -17.58
C ARG A 109 22.48 2.27 -18.77
N GLN A 110 21.35 2.98 -18.63
CA GLN A 110 20.84 3.84 -19.68
C GLN A 110 21.77 4.99 -20.02
N SER A 111 22.43 5.58 -19.02
CA SER A 111 23.34 6.71 -19.24
C SER A 111 24.64 6.33 -19.95
N VAL A 112 25.01 5.04 -19.94
CA VAL A 112 26.21 4.52 -20.60
C VAL A 112 25.94 4.19 -22.07
N GLU A 113 24.73 3.90 -22.43
CA GLU A 113 24.31 3.61 -23.80
C GLU A 113 24.06 4.89 -24.62
#